data_4a5c087e6fa7cb2d0e5ecb5ba8c9a0ab
#
_entry.id   4a5c087e6fa7cb2d0e5ecb5ba8c9a0ab
#
_cell.length_a   1.000
_cell.length_b   1.000
_cell.length_c   1.000
_cell.angle_alpha   90.00
_cell.angle_beta   90.00
_cell.angle_gamma   90.00
#
_symmetry.space_group_name_H-M   'P 1'
#
loop_
_entity.id
_entity.type
_entity.pdbx_description
1 polymer ?
#
loop_
_entity_poly.entity_id
_entity_poly.type
_entity_poly.pdbx_seq_one_letter_code
_entity_poly.pdbx_strand_id
1 'polypeptide(L)'
;MKKSDFEYELPERLIAQSPPQHRKDARLMVVDRAAQTIEHKAFSDFLTYLSPSDLLVFNNTKVIPARFFGQKASGGQVEILLERMTSDVTALAQIRASKAPKPGAIITLADSNTPVRVLGRAGRFFTLEFPAPGISAIAATQGQIPLPPYIKRAPEGLDANRYQTVFAQSEGAVAAPTAGLHFDEPMLAAIDELGIDRAMLTLHVGAGTFQPVQVDDILQHEMHQEWFSVPSDTASRVQAQITKGRRVL
;
A
#
# COMPACT_ATOMS: atom_id res chain seq x y z
N MET A 1 -6.19 8.30 -25.02
CA MET A 1 -7.09 7.48 -24.17
C MET A 1 -7.60 8.41 -23.07
N LYS A 2 -8.92 8.51 -22.95
CA LYS A 2 -9.56 9.44 -22.01
C LYS A 2 -9.90 8.73 -20.71
N LYS A 3 -9.93 9.46 -19.61
CA LYS A 3 -10.41 8.96 -18.31
C LYS A 3 -11.81 8.36 -18.42
N SER A 4 -12.70 8.99 -19.21
CA SER A 4 -14.05 8.50 -19.44
C SER A 4 -14.15 7.13 -20.11
N ASP A 5 -13.09 6.67 -20.79
CA ASP A 5 -13.06 5.34 -21.41
C ASP A 5 -13.04 4.21 -20.34
N PHE A 6 -12.80 4.56 -19.07
CA PHE A 6 -12.75 3.65 -17.91
C PHE A 6 -13.91 3.87 -16.94
N GLU A 7 -14.80 4.80 -17.22
CA GLU A 7 -15.94 5.08 -16.34
C GLU A 7 -17.02 4.00 -16.50
N TYR A 8 -17.49 3.50 -15.37
CA TYR A 8 -18.61 2.58 -15.30
C TYR A 8 -19.39 2.80 -14.00
N GLU A 9 -20.62 2.36 -13.95
CA GLU A 9 -21.42 2.43 -12.74
C GLU A 9 -20.93 1.40 -11.71
N LEU A 10 -20.37 1.87 -10.60
CA LEU A 10 -19.95 1.05 -9.47
C LEU A 10 -20.86 1.33 -8.27
N PRO A 11 -21.87 0.49 -7.98
CA PRO A 11 -22.71 0.67 -6.81
C PRO A 11 -21.91 0.55 -5.50
N GLU A 12 -22.07 1.50 -4.59
CA GLU A 12 -21.32 1.53 -3.31
C GLU A 12 -21.47 0.24 -2.50
N ARG A 13 -22.61 -0.43 -2.56
CA ARG A 13 -22.87 -1.71 -1.88
C ARG A 13 -21.95 -2.85 -2.34
N LEU A 14 -21.31 -2.72 -3.49
CA LEU A 14 -20.35 -3.69 -4.01
C LEU A 14 -18.91 -3.44 -3.54
N ILE A 15 -18.67 -2.33 -2.84
CA ILE A 15 -17.36 -2.03 -2.23
C ILE A 15 -17.38 -2.55 -0.80
N ALA A 16 -16.69 -3.66 -0.56
CA ALA A 16 -16.57 -4.25 0.76
C ALA A 16 -15.94 -3.26 1.75
N GLN A 17 -16.54 -3.08 2.91
CA GLN A 17 -16.04 -2.20 3.97
C GLN A 17 -15.24 -2.96 5.04
N SER A 18 -15.31 -4.29 5.04
CA SER A 18 -14.57 -5.18 5.93
C SER A 18 -14.00 -6.35 5.14
N PRO A 19 -12.83 -6.87 5.52
CA PRO A 19 -12.27 -8.05 4.87
C PRO A 19 -13.10 -9.31 5.21
N PRO A 20 -13.06 -10.37 4.37
CA PRO A 20 -13.70 -11.64 4.71
C PRO A 20 -13.05 -12.25 5.96
N GLN A 21 -13.71 -13.20 6.62
CA GLN A 21 -13.23 -13.84 7.84
C GLN A 21 -11.84 -14.47 7.64
N HIS A 22 -11.65 -15.21 6.54
CA HIS A 22 -10.36 -15.76 6.16
C HIS A 22 -9.86 -15.11 4.86
N ARG A 23 -8.55 -14.95 4.70
CA ARG A 23 -7.94 -14.29 3.53
C ARG A 23 -8.29 -15.02 2.23
N LYS A 24 -8.25 -16.34 2.25
CA LYS A 24 -8.57 -17.21 1.10
C LYS A 24 -10.03 -17.19 0.66
N ASP A 25 -10.95 -16.67 1.50
CA ASP A 25 -12.39 -16.59 1.17
C ASP A 25 -12.71 -15.42 0.22
N ALA A 26 -11.70 -14.64 -0.17
CA ALA A 26 -11.86 -13.61 -1.19
C ALA A 26 -12.26 -14.24 -2.53
N ARG A 27 -13.06 -13.50 -3.31
CA ARG A 27 -13.44 -13.92 -4.67
C ARG A 27 -12.28 -13.71 -5.64
N LEU A 28 -12.14 -14.62 -6.58
CA LEU A 28 -11.19 -14.55 -7.68
C LEU A 28 -11.96 -14.42 -9.00
N MET A 29 -11.64 -13.39 -9.79
CA MET A 29 -12.07 -13.30 -11.18
C MET A 29 -10.96 -13.82 -12.07
N VAL A 30 -11.26 -14.81 -12.87
CA VAL A 30 -10.34 -15.38 -13.87
C VAL A 30 -10.77 -14.90 -15.24
N VAL A 31 -9.87 -14.23 -15.96
CA VAL A 31 -10.12 -13.71 -17.30
C VAL A 31 -9.20 -14.44 -18.27
N ASP A 32 -9.78 -15.27 -19.12
CA ASP A 32 -9.07 -15.91 -20.23
C ASP A 32 -9.31 -15.11 -21.51
N ARG A 33 -8.27 -14.42 -21.96
CA ARG A 33 -8.32 -13.59 -23.17
C ARG A 33 -8.38 -14.41 -24.44
N ALA A 34 -7.80 -15.60 -24.47
CA ALA A 34 -7.80 -16.47 -25.64
C ALA A 34 -9.17 -17.13 -25.82
N ALA A 35 -9.73 -17.66 -24.74
CA ALA A 35 -11.08 -18.22 -24.73
C ALA A 35 -12.20 -17.17 -24.67
N GLN A 36 -11.86 -15.89 -24.39
CA GLN A 36 -12.82 -14.80 -24.17
C GLN A 36 -13.84 -15.13 -23.07
N THR A 37 -13.40 -15.77 -21.99
CA THR A 37 -14.26 -16.15 -20.87
C THR A 37 -13.89 -15.38 -19.59
N ILE A 38 -14.91 -15.18 -18.75
CA ILE A 38 -14.76 -14.67 -17.39
C ILE A 38 -15.39 -15.69 -16.45
N GLU A 39 -14.60 -16.17 -15.50
CA GLU A 39 -15.06 -17.09 -14.47
C GLU A 39 -14.96 -16.46 -13.09
N HIS A 40 -15.90 -16.79 -12.21
CA HIS A 40 -15.88 -16.39 -10.80
C HIS A 40 -15.55 -17.61 -9.93
N LYS A 41 -14.45 -17.50 -9.19
CA LYS A 41 -13.88 -18.56 -8.34
C LYS A 41 -13.67 -18.02 -6.92
N ALA A 42 -13.26 -18.87 -6.00
CA ALA A 42 -12.66 -18.48 -4.73
C ALA A 42 -11.14 -18.27 -4.90
N PHE A 43 -10.54 -17.45 -4.05
CA PHE A 43 -9.09 -17.24 -4.12
C PHE A 43 -8.30 -18.53 -3.82
N SER A 44 -8.88 -19.45 -3.03
CA SER A 44 -8.32 -20.79 -2.83
C SER A 44 -8.08 -21.57 -4.14
N ASP A 45 -8.87 -21.29 -5.19
CA ASP A 45 -8.71 -21.94 -6.50
C ASP A 45 -7.47 -21.43 -7.26
N PHE A 46 -6.82 -20.35 -6.78
CA PHE A 46 -5.62 -19.79 -7.41
C PHE A 46 -4.51 -20.83 -7.60
N LEU A 47 -4.38 -21.78 -6.67
CA LEU A 47 -3.40 -22.87 -6.74
C LEU A 47 -3.54 -23.71 -8.01
N THR A 48 -4.76 -23.87 -8.54
CA THR A 48 -5.00 -24.69 -9.74
C THR A 48 -4.49 -24.03 -11.03
N TYR A 49 -4.16 -22.74 -10.98
CA TYR A 49 -3.59 -21.98 -12.11
C TYR A 49 -2.06 -21.94 -12.09
N LEU A 50 -1.45 -22.50 -11.06
CA LEU A 50 0.00 -22.54 -10.88
C LEU A 50 0.61 -23.81 -11.45
N SER A 51 1.88 -23.72 -11.85
CA SER A 51 2.71 -24.82 -12.32
C SER A 51 3.99 -24.91 -11.48
N PRO A 52 4.56 -26.11 -11.23
CA PRO A 52 5.86 -26.23 -10.57
C PRO A 52 7.01 -25.50 -11.28
N SER A 53 6.82 -25.11 -12.54
CA SER A 53 7.79 -24.34 -13.31
C SER A 53 7.68 -22.84 -13.11
N ASP A 54 6.67 -22.35 -12.39
CA ASP A 54 6.46 -20.91 -12.14
C ASP A 54 7.40 -20.37 -11.07
N LEU A 55 7.63 -19.06 -11.12
CA LEU A 55 8.25 -18.29 -10.04
C LEU A 55 7.24 -17.25 -9.55
N LEU A 56 6.87 -17.35 -8.28
CA LEU A 56 6.03 -16.32 -7.63
C LEU A 56 6.92 -15.25 -7.00
N VAL A 57 6.70 -13.99 -7.36
CA VAL A 57 7.43 -12.84 -6.80
C VAL A 57 6.49 -12.04 -5.92
N PHE A 58 6.81 -11.98 -4.62
CA PHE A 58 6.02 -11.29 -3.62
C PHE A 58 6.67 -9.95 -3.21
N ASN A 59 5.84 -8.98 -2.91
CA ASN A 59 6.27 -7.72 -2.31
C ASN A 59 6.20 -7.84 -0.79
N ASN A 60 7.37 -7.90 -0.13
CA ASN A 60 7.49 -8.05 1.32
C ASN A 60 7.43 -6.73 2.10
N THR A 61 6.98 -5.68 1.46
CA THR A 61 6.82 -4.39 2.16
C THR A 61 5.85 -4.50 3.33
N LYS A 62 6.12 -3.75 4.39
CA LYS A 62 5.28 -3.68 5.59
C LYS A 62 4.68 -2.29 5.72
N VAL A 63 3.36 -2.23 5.86
CA VAL A 63 2.63 -0.98 6.08
C VAL A 63 2.94 -0.45 7.47
N ILE A 64 3.27 0.84 7.55
CA ILE A 64 3.45 1.56 8.81
C ILE A 64 2.18 2.35 9.16
N PRO A 65 1.91 2.64 10.44
CA PRO A 65 0.83 3.52 10.84
C PRO A 65 1.13 4.98 10.43
N ALA A 66 0.95 5.27 9.14
CA ALA A 66 1.43 6.49 8.49
C ALA A 66 0.49 7.69 8.58
N ARG A 67 -0.69 7.53 9.22
CA ARG A 67 -1.69 8.61 9.37
C ARG A 67 -1.66 9.16 10.78
N PHE A 68 -1.55 10.48 10.90
CA PHE A 68 -1.57 11.18 12.19
C PHE A 68 -2.61 12.29 12.18
N PHE A 69 -3.17 12.53 13.36
CA PHE A 69 -4.04 13.69 13.61
C PHE A 69 -3.34 14.63 14.60
N GLY A 70 -3.57 15.93 14.44
CA GLY A 70 -2.97 16.91 15.29
C GLY A 70 -3.61 18.28 15.09
N GLN A 71 -3.03 19.29 15.69
CA GLN A 71 -3.49 20.66 15.59
C GLN A 71 -2.32 21.66 15.46
N LYS A 72 -2.58 22.74 14.77
CA LYS A 72 -1.66 23.89 14.70
C LYS A 72 -1.74 24.70 15.98
N ALA A 73 -0.75 25.54 16.26
CA ALA A 73 -0.77 26.50 17.38
C ALA A 73 -2.02 27.39 17.41
N SER A 74 -2.67 27.60 16.24
CA SER A 74 -3.94 28.34 16.14
C SER A 74 -5.18 27.51 16.47
N GLY A 75 -5.04 26.26 16.92
CA GLY A 75 -6.15 25.34 17.20
C GLY A 75 -6.73 24.62 15.97
N GLY A 76 -6.30 24.98 14.75
CA GLY A 76 -6.81 24.34 13.54
C GLY A 76 -6.38 22.88 13.41
N GLN A 77 -7.36 21.98 13.18
CA GLN A 77 -7.12 20.55 13.03
C GLN A 77 -6.31 20.23 11.76
N VAL A 78 -5.47 19.21 11.86
CA VAL A 78 -4.58 18.77 10.80
C VAL A 78 -4.60 17.23 10.73
N GLU A 79 -4.73 16.70 9.53
CA GLU A 79 -4.44 15.31 9.22
C GLU A 79 -3.13 15.25 8.42
N ILE A 80 -2.21 14.43 8.87
CA ILE A 80 -0.93 14.16 8.20
C ILE A 80 -1.00 12.72 7.67
N LEU A 81 -0.68 12.54 6.39
CA LEU A 81 -0.47 11.24 5.78
C LEU A 81 0.95 11.22 5.23
N LEU A 82 1.80 10.39 5.82
CA LEU A 82 3.16 10.20 5.30
C LEU A 82 3.08 9.67 3.87
N GLU A 83 3.97 10.14 3.03
CA GLU A 83 4.20 9.60 1.68
C GLU A 83 5.39 8.64 1.71
N ARG A 84 6.48 9.07 2.32
CA ARG A 84 7.68 8.26 2.55
C ARG A 84 8.59 8.90 3.60
N MET A 85 9.31 8.09 4.33
CA MET A 85 10.40 8.54 5.17
C MET A 85 11.62 8.88 4.30
N THR A 86 12.27 10.00 4.57
CA THR A 86 13.52 10.43 3.91
C THR A 86 14.73 10.25 4.83
N SER A 87 14.49 10.14 6.13
CA SER A 87 15.42 9.72 7.18
C SER A 87 14.61 9.21 8.39
N ASP A 88 15.30 8.84 9.47
CA ASP A 88 14.63 8.40 10.70
C ASP A 88 13.73 9.47 11.32
N VAL A 89 14.01 10.74 11.05
CA VAL A 89 13.31 11.89 11.64
C VAL A 89 12.64 12.79 10.60
N THR A 90 12.89 12.61 9.30
CA THR A 90 12.28 13.42 8.25
C THR A 90 11.43 12.60 7.30
N ALA A 91 10.29 13.15 6.88
CA ALA A 91 9.40 12.51 5.92
C ALA A 91 8.79 13.52 4.94
N LEU A 92 8.46 13.03 3.76
CA LEU A 92 7.48 13.68 2.89
C LEU A 92 6.09 13.26 3.32
N ALA A 93 5.16 14.20 3.35
CA ALA A 93 3.80 13.95 3.77
C ALA A 93 2.79 14.82 3.01
N GLN A 94 1.57 14.35 2.92
CA GLN A 94 0.42 15.16 2.55
C GLN A 94 -0.22 15.70 3.84
N ILE A 95 -0.68 16.95 3.80
CA ILE A 95 -1.36 17.57 4.93
C ILE A 95 -2.73 18.05 4.48
N ARG A 96 -3.76 17.58 5.17
CA ARG A 96 -5.12 18.07 5.06
C ARG A 96 -5.42 18.99 6.23
N ALA A 97 -5.73 20.25 5.94
CA ALA A 97 -6.09 21.28 6.92
C ALA A 97 -6.90 22.39 6.23
N SER A 98 -7.71 23.12 6.98
CA SER A 98 -8.48 24.27 6.45
C SER A 98 -7.59 25.35 5.81
N LYS A 99 -6.41 25.57 6.40
CA LYS A 99 -5.34 26.40 5.84
C LYS A 99 -4.03 25.61 5.95
N ALA A 100 -3.31 25.48 4.85
CA ALA A 100 -2.03 24.81 4.82
C ALA A 100 -1.02 25.44 5.80
N PRO A 101 -0.29 24.64 6.59
CA PRO A 101 0.74 25.17 7.47
C PRO A 101 1.89 25.77 6.64
N LYS A 102 2.52 26.82 7.17
CA LYS A 102 3.69 27.43 6.55
C LYS A 102 4.97 26.73 7.03
N PRO A 103 6.09 26.83 6.27
CA PRO A 103 7.41 26.42 6.78
C PRO A 103 7.69 27.07 8.13
N GLY A 104 8.28 26.32 9.06
CA GLY A 104 8.53 26.72 10.45
C GLY A 104 7.34 26.48 11.40
N ALA A 105 6.14 26.18 10.90
CA ALA A 105 5.00 25.87 11.75
C ALA A 105 5.22 24.55 12.52
N ILE A 106 4.69 24.50 13.74
CA ILE A 106 4.63 23.30 14.56
C ILE A 106 3.20 22.75 14.53
N ILE A 107 3.09 21.45 14.29
CA ILE A 107 1.87 20.66 14.44
C ILE A 107 2.04 19.79 15.66
N THR A 108 1.15 19.90 16.63
CA THR A 108 1.15 19.06 17.82
C THR A 108 0.25 17.85 17.57
N LEU A 109 0.79 16.63 17.66
CA LEU A 109 0.01 15.40 17.49
C LEU A 109 -0.98 15.24 18.65
N ALA A 110 -2.19 14.74 18.33
CA ALA A 110 -3.33 14.79 19.26
C ALA A 110 -3.12 13.96 20.54
N ASP A 111 -2.52 12.76 20.41
CA ASP A 111 -2.53 11.79 21.50
C ASP A 111 -1.35 11.93 22.50
N SER A 112 -0.36 12.77 22.20
CA SER A 112 0.88 12.83 23.01
C SER A 112 1.54 14.19 23.11
N ASN A 113 0.96 15.21 22.51
CA ASN A 113 1.57 16.55 22.38
C ASN A 113 2.93 16.55 21.66
N THR A 114 3.23 15.53 20.88
CA THR A 114 4.48 15.44 20.09
C THR A 114 4.53 16.55 19.05
N PRO A 115 5.55 17.43 19.05
CA PRO A 115 5.66 18.53 18.10
C PRO A 115 6.30 18.03 16.80
N VAL A 116 5.61 18.16 15.69
CA VAL A 116 6.12 17.90 14.34
C VAL A 116 6.33 19.24 13.63
N ARG A 117 7.53 19.48 13.13
CA ARG A 117 7.89 20.73 12.45
C ARG A 117 7.70 20.60 10.94
N VAL A 118 7.11 21.63 10.34
CA VAL A 118 7.04 21.79 8.89
C VAL A 118 8.33 22.45 8.41
N LEU A 119 9.18 21.73 7.70
CA LEU A 119 10.44 22.25 7.16
C LEU A 119 10.22 23.00 5.84
N GLY A 120 9.31 22.50 4.99
CA GLY A 120 9.08 23.05 3.67
C GLY A 120 7.87 22.47 2.98
N ARG A 121 7.61 22.96 1.75
CA ARG A 121 6.56 22.46 0.88
C ARG A 121 7.05 22.47 -0.57
N ALA A 122 6.84 21.38 -1.30
CA ALA A 122 7.06 21.28 -2.74
C ALA A 122 5.79 20.70 -3.38
N GLY A 123 5.10 21.55 -4.17
CA GLY A 123 3.80 21.17 -4.72
C GLY A 123 2.78 20.83 -3.62
N ARG A 124 2.29 19.60 -3.64
CA ARG A 124 1.33 19.06 -2.65
C ARG A 124 1.99 18.45 -1.41
N PHE A 125 3.28 18.16 -1.46
CA PHE A 125 4.00 17.51 -0.38
C PHE A 125 4.66 18.50 0.56
N PHE A 126 4.62 18.17 1.85
CA PHE A 126 5.34 18.86 2.91
C PHE A 126 6.52 18.02 3.36
N THR A 127 7.63 18.68 3.66
CA THR A 127 8.73 18.04 4.37
C THR A 127 8.51 18.27 5.86
N LEU A 128 8.41 17.20 6.61
CA LEU A 128 8.17 17.22 8.05
C LEU A 128 9.39 16.68 8.80
N GLU A 129 9.64 17.27 9.96
CA GLU A 129 10.63 16.81 10.92
C GLU A 129 9.93 16.37 12.21
N PHE A 130 10.21 15.15 12.61
CA PHE A 130 9.72 14.53 13.84
C PHE A 130 10.82 14.57 14.91
N PRO A 131 10.48 14.70 16.20
CA PRO A 131 11.47 14.64 17.27
C PRO A 131 11.97 13.22 17.52
N ALA A 132 12.96 13.07 18.38
CA ALA A 132 13.31 11.77 18.95
C ALA A 132 12.07 11.15 19.65
N PRO A 133 11.90 9.83 19.59
CA PRO A 133 12.83 8.80 19.10
C PRO A 133 12.77 8.52 17.60
N GLY A 134 12.09 9.35 16.80
CA GLY A 134 12.00 9.21 15.36
C GLY A 134 10.64 8.70 14.87
N ILE A 135 10.48 8.72 13.54
CA ILE A 135 9.19 8.50 12.88
C ILE A 135 8.60 7.12 13.19
N SER A 136 9.40 6.05 13.08
CA SER A 136 8.92 4.68 13.30
C SER A 136 8.37 4.47 14.70
N ALA A 137 9.07 4.96 15.72
CA ALA A 137 8.64 4.83 17.12
C ALA A 137 7.39 5.68 17.42
N ILE A 138 7.33 6.90 16.86
CA ILE A 138 6.16 7.78 17.00
C ILE A 138 4.97 7.17 16.26
N ALA A 139 5.17 6.64 15.05
CA ALA A 139 4.13 5.98 14.27
C ALA A 139 3.55 4.75 15.01
N ALA A 140 4.40 3.94 15.61
CA ALA A 140 3.98 2.75 16.35
C ALA A 140 3.03 3.07 17.52
N THR A 141 3.14 4.25 18.14
CA THR A 141 2.35 4.63 19.33
C THR A 141 1.21 5.61 19.03
N GLN A 142 1.33 6.42 18.00
CA GLN A 142 0.43 7.55 17.72
C GLN A 142 -0.12 7.54 16.29
N GLY A 143 0.44 6.70 15.42
CA GLY A 143 0.00 6.57 14.05
C GLY A 143 -1.21 5.65 13.92
N GLN A 144 -1.98 5.87 12.88
CA GLN A 144 -3.08 4.99 12.46
C GLN A 144 -2.79 4.37 11.10
N ILE A 145 -3.26 3.15 10.89
CA ILE A 145 -3.18 2.50 9.57
C ILE A 145 -3.98 3.31 8.56
N PRO A 146 -3.37 3.74 7.45
CA PRO A 146 -4.02 4.55 6.43
C PRO A 146 -4.87 3.68 5.50
N LEU A 147 -6.09 3.35 5.89
CA LEU A 147 -7.00 2.61 5.03
C LEU A 147 -7.29 3.38 3.74
N PRO A 148 -7.51 2.68 2.61
CA PRO A 148 -7.90 3.28 1.34
C PRO A 148 -9.16 4.14 1.47
N PRO A 149 -9.30 5.25 0.71
CA PRO A 149 -10.38 6.21 0.87
C PRO A 149 -11.79 5.65 0.53
N TYR A 150 -11.87 4.51 -0.16
CA TYR A 150 -13.14 3.83 -0.41
C TYR A 150 -13.65 3.02 0.81
N ILE A 151 -12.80 2.80 1.81
CA ILE A 151 -13.21 2.31 3.14
C ILE A 151 -13.66 3.52 3.95
N LYS A 152 -14.97 3.61 4.20
CA LYS A 152 -15.60 4.80 4.78
C LYS A 152 -15.69 4.77 6.31
N ARG A 153 -15.23 3.70 6.95
CA ARG A 153 -15.17 3.57 8.41
C ARG A 153 -13.81 3.97 8.98
N ALA A 154 -13.75 4.25 10.26
CA ALA A 154 -12.49 4.40 10.97
C ALA A 154 -11.70 3.08 11.01
N PRO A 155 -10.36 3.13 11.08
CA PRO A 155 -9.55 1.95 11.33
C PRO A 155 -9.93 1.29 12.67
N GLU A 156 -9.98 -0.03 12.67
CA GLU A 156 -10.24 -0.87 13.85
C GLU A 156 -8.99 -1.70 14.18
N GLY A 157 -8.92 -2.28 15.37
CA GLY A 157 -7.76 -3.08 15.80
C GLY A 157 -7.43 -4.25 14.85
N LEU A 158 -8.45 -4.80 14.19
CA LEU A 158 -8.27 -5.87 13.20
C LEU A 158 -7.50 -5.40 11.95
N ASP A 159 -7.64 -4.13 11.56
CA ASP A 159 -7.02 -3.61 10.33
C ASP A 159 -5.50 -3.60 10.40
N ALA A 160 -4.92 -3.42 11.58
CA ALA A 160 -3.48 -3.50 11.77
C ALA A 160 -2.89 -4.84 11.27
N ASN A 161 -3.63 -5.93 11.43
CA ASN A 161 -3.25 -7.25 10.97
C ASN A 161 -3.79 -7.57 9.55
N ARG A 162 -4.99 -7.10 9.22
CA ARG A 162 -5.66 -7.47 7.96
C ARG A 162 -5.20 -6.62 6.78
N TYR A 163 -4.82 -5.36 7.00
CA TYR A 163 -4.21 -4.50 5.99
C TYR A 163 -2.68 -4.67 5.95
N GLN A 164 -2.23 -5.92 6.11
CA GLN A 164 -0.83 -6.36 6.09
C GLN A 164 -0.76 -7.74 5.47
N THR A 165 0.26 -8.01 4.66
CA THR A 165 0.51 -9.37 4.14
C THR A 165 1.13 -10.24 5.23
N VAL A 166 0.92 -11.57 5.16
CA VAL A 166 1.53 -12.52 6.09
C VAL A 166 3.05 -12.63 5.92
N PHE A 167 3.58 -12.19 4.80
CA PHE A 167 5.02 -12.15 4.48
C PHE A 167 5.63 -10.76 4.57
N ALA A 168 4.96 -9.79 5.19
CA ALA A 168 5.47 -8.44 5.37
C ALA A 168 6.70 -8.41 6.30
N GLN A 169 7.79 -7.77 5.86
CA GLN A 169 9.06 -7.69 6.59
C GLN A 169 9.64 -6.27 6.62
N SER A 170 9.70 -5.60 5.46
CA SER A 170 10.40 -4.32 5.30
C SER A 170 9.45 -3.15 5.52
N GLU A 171 9.59 -2.43 6.63
CA GLU A 171 8.75 -1.27 6.96
C GLU A 171 9.00 -0.09 6.01
N GLY A 172 7.93 0.65 5.66
CA GLY A 172 8.02 1.86 4.85
C GLY A 172 6.82 2.13 3.93
N ALA A 173 5.93 1.16 3.73
CA ALA A 173 4.75 1.37 2.91
C ALA A 173 3.65 2.14 3.65
N VAL A 174 2.91 2.95 2.90
CA VAL A 174 1.71 3.63 3.34
C VAL A 174 0.46 2.85 2.94
N ALA A 175 0.53 2.11 1.84
CA ALA A 175 -0.55 1.22 1.41
C ALA A 175 -0.06 -0.23 1.29
N ALA A 176 -0.95 -1.18 1.56
CA ALA A 176 -0.64 -2.60 1.42
C ALA A 176 -0.57 -3.03 -0.05
N PRO A 177 0.30 -3.98 -0.43
CA PRO A 177 0.24 -4.65 -1.72
C PRO A 177 -1.01 -5.55 -1.75
N THR A 178 -2.12 -5.01 -2.24
CA THR A 178 -3.47 -5.57 -2.06
C THR A 178 -3.63 -6.99 -2.61
N ALA A 179 -2.97 -7.33 -3.71
CA ALA A 179 -2.97 -8.70 -4.24
C ALA A 179 -2.40 -9.71 -3.22
N GLY A 180 -1.38 -9.32 -2.45
CA GLY A 180 -0.77 -10.14 -1.42
C GLY A 180 -1.63 -10.37 -0.18
N LEU A 181 -2.67 -9.55 0.04
CA LEU A 181 -3.55 -9.66 1.21
C LEU A 181 -4.42 -10.92 1.21
N HIS A 182 -4.58 -11.57 0.08
CA HIS A 182 -5.40 -12.77 -0.07
C HIS A 182 -4.67 -14.06 0.32
N PHE A 183 -3.33 -14.03 0.40
CA PHE A 183 -2.54 -15.16 0.85
C PHE A 183 -2.56 -15.30 2.36
N ASP A 184 -2.66 -16.55 2.83
CA ASP A 184 -2.47 -16.96 4.22
C ASP A 184 -1.34 -17.99 4.33
N GLU A 185 -0.90 -18.28 5.54
CA GLU A 185 0.20 -19.26 5.78
C GLU A 185 -0.11 -20.65 5.21
N PRO A 186 -1.34 -21.22 5.35
CA PRO A 186 -1.67 -22.49 4.75
C PRO A 186 -1.53 -22.50 3.22
N MET A 187 -1.90 -21.40 2.56
CA MET A 187 -1.79 -21.28 1.11
C MET A 187 -0.33 -21.18 0.65
N LEU A 188 0.51 -20.45 1.42
CA LEU A 188 1.95 -20.40 1.14
C LEU A 188 2.61 -21.77 1.32
N ALA A 189 2.22 -22.52 2.34
CA ALA A 189 2.69 -23.90 2.55
C ALA A 189 2.28 -24.82 1.39
N ALA A 190 1.03 -24.71 0.91
CA ALA A 190 0.57 -25.50 -0.25
C ALA A 190 1.34 -25.16 -1.54
N ILE A 191 1.73 -23.87 -1.75
CA ILE A 191 2.61 -23.47 -2.85
C ILE A 191 3.97 -24.14 -2.75
N ASP A 192 4.55 -24.20 -1.55
CA ASP A 192 5.83 -24.87 -1.30
C ASP A 192 5.74 -26.39 -1.54
N GLU A 193 4.65 -27.04 -1.09
CA GLU A 193 4.37 -28.47 -1.32
C GLU A 193 4.22 -28.81 -2.82
N LEU A 194 3.70 -27.88 -3.61
CA LEU A 194 3.63 -28.01 -5.07
C LEU A 194 5.00 -27.84 -5.75
N GLY A 195 6.05 -27.53 -5.01
CA GLY A 195 7.41 -27.30 -5.53
C GLY A 195 7.53 -26.00 -6.33
N ILE A 196 6.67 -25.03 -6.07
CA ILE A 196 6.67 -23.73 -6.76
C ILE A 196 7.62 -22.78 -6.04
N ASP A 197 8.57 -22.25 -6.78
CA ASP A 197 9.56 -21.31 -6.25
C ASP A 197 8.95 -19.95 -5.91
N ARG A 198 9.41 -19.36 -4.79
CA ARG A 198 9.04 -18.02 -4.34
C ARG A 198 10.25 -17.12 -4.23
N ALA A 199 10.12 -15.86 -4.64
CA ALA A 199 11.12 -14.81 -4.47
C ALA A 199 10.48 -13.56 -3.88
N MET A 200 11.28 -12.72 -3.25
CA MET A 200 10.82 -11.49 -2.60
C MET A 200 11.49 -10.27 -3.21
N LEU A 201 10.74 -9.19 -3.32
CA LEU A 201 11.23 -7.84 -3.53
C LEU A 201 10.60 -6.92 -2.49
N THR A 202 11.14 -5.73 -2.34
CA THR A 202 10.51 -4.68 -1.54
C THR A 202 10.11 -3.53 -2.46
N LEU A 203 8.84 -3.15 -2.47
CA LEU A 203 8.33 -1.94 -3.08
C LEU A 203 7.43 -1.25 -2.07
N HIS A 204 7.86 -0.08 -1.59
CA HIS A 204 7.06 0.70 -0.65
C HIS A 204 5.98 1.46 -1.38
N VAL A 205 4.74 0.96 -1.27
CA VAL A 205 3.58 1.61 -1.89
C VAL A 205 3.25 2.88 -1.13
N GLY A 206 3.34 4.01 -1.82
CA GLY A 206 3.11 5.35 -1.26
C GLY A 206 1.63 5.74 -1.22
N ALA A 207 1.34 6.88 -0.57
CA ALA A 207 -0.01 7.45 -0.51
C ALA A 207 -0.54 7.90 -1.90
N GLY A 208 0.33 8.02 -2.89
CA GLY A 208 -0.05 8.33 -4.26
C GLY A 208 -1.04 7.34 -4.87
N THR A 209 -0.99 6.06 -4.44
CA THR A 209 -1.95 5.03 -4.86
C THR A 209 -3.41 5.35 -4.49
N PHE A 210 -3.63 6.22 -3.50
CA PHE A 210 -4.97 6.66 -3.10
C PHE A 210 -5.50 7.85 -3.90
N GLN A 211 -4.72 8.36 -4.85
CA GLN A 211 -5.09 9.56 -5.59
C GLN A 211 -5.81 9.21 -6.89
N PRO A 212 -6.98 9.80 -7.13
CA PRO A 212 -7.66 9.63 -8.40
C PRO A 212 -6.89 10.33 -9.52
N VAL A 213 -6.99 9.81 -10.73
CA VAL A 213 -6.55 10.48 -11.95
C VAL A 213 -7.39 11.76 -12.13
N GLN A 214 -6.73 12.92 -12.18
CA GLN A 214 -7.38 14.24 -12.24
C GLN A 214 -7.43 14.84 -13.65
N VAL A 215 -6.66 14.29 -14.57
CA VAL A 215 -6.57 14.74 -15.98
C VAL A 215 -7.51 13.95 -16.86
N ASP A 216 -8.02 14.58 -17.92
CA ASP A 216 -8.91 13.91 -18.88
C ASP A 216 -8.15 12.97 -19.81
N ASP A 217 -6.97 13.39 -20.29
CA ASP A 217 -6.07 12.52 -21.04
C ASP A 217 -5.14 11.81 -20.08
N ILE A 218 -5.30 10.49 -19.94
CA ILE A 218 -4.50 9.68 -19.02
C ILE A 218 -3.00 9.70 -19.33
N LEU A 219 -2.58 10.02 -20.54
CA LEU A 219 -1.17 10.17 -20.90
C LEU A 219 -0.51 11.41 -20.28
N GLN A 220 -1.33 12.36 -19.78
CA GLN A 220 -0.86 13.55 -19.06
C GLN A 220 -0.82 13.34 -17.55
N HIS A 221 -1.18 12.14 -17.07
CA HIS A 221 -1.13 11.83 -15.65
C HIS A 221 0.32 11.70 -15.19
N GLU A 222 0.69 12.52 -14.20
CA GLU A 222 2.00 12.43 -13.55
C GLU A 222 1.97 11.30 -12.51
N MET A 223 2.68 10.20 -12.82
CA MET A 223 2.86 9.10 -11.88
C MET A 223 3.76 9.52 -10.71
N HIS A 224 3.37 9.17 -9.51
CA HIS A 224 4.22 9.33 -8.33
C HIS A 224 5.36 8.29 -8.35
N GLN A 225 6.46 8.62 -7.66
CA GLN A 225 7.61 7.73 -7.53
C GLN A 225 7.48 6.90 -6.27
N GLU A 226 7.80 5.62 -6.39
CA GLU A 226 7.87 4.69 -5.26
C GLU A 226 9.30 4.17 -5.12
N TRP A 227 9.69 3.88 -3.88
CA TRP A 227 10.98 3.29 -3.60
C TRP A 227 10.89 1.77 -3.69
N PHE A 228 11.88 1.15 -4.32
CA PHE A 228 11.96 -0.30 -4.42
C PHE A 228 13.38 -0.82 -4.25
N SER A 229 13.49 -2.09 -3.85
CA SER A 229 14.73 -2.85 -3.78
C SER A 229 14.48 -4.26 -4.29
N VAL A 230 15.32 -4.70 -5.23
CA VAL A 230 15.29 -6.07 -5.76
C VAL A 230 16.60 -6.76 -5.37
N PRO A 231 16.55 -7.78 -4.48
CA PRO A 231 17.74 -8.57 -4.15
C PRO A 231 18.36 -9.21 -5.41
N SER A 232 19.69 -9.31 -5.44
CA SER A 232 20.41 -9.88 -6.58
C SER A 232 19.99 -11.33 -6.89
N ASP A 233 19.70 -12.11 -5.85
CA ASP A 233 19.15 -13.47 -6.01
C ASP A 233 17.79 -13.44 -6.73
N THR A 234 16.87 -12.61 -6.28
CA THR A 234 15.56 -12.43 -6.93
C THR A 234 15.72 -12.03 -8.40
N ALA A 235 16.58 -11.04 -8.68
CA ALA A 235 16.83 -10.59 -10.05
C ALA A 235 17.38 -11.73 -10.93
N SER A 236 18.33 -12.52 -10.41
CA SER A 236 18.95 -13.65 -11.12
C SER A 236 17.92 -14.74 -11.40
N ARG A 237 17.05 -15.07 -10.45
CA ARG A 237 16.00 -16.09 -10.60
C ARG A 237 14.94 -15.65 -11.62
N VAL A 238 14.51 -14.38 -11.58
CA VAL A 238 13.58 -13.82 -12.56
C VAL A 238 14.20 -13.88 -13.97
N GLN A 239 15.47 -13.47 -14.12
CA GLN A 239 16.16 -13.53 -15.40
C GLN A 239 16.28 -14.96 -15.92
N ALA A 240 16.58 -15.92 -15.06
CA ALA A 240 16.66 -17.33 -15.43
C ALA A 240 15.32 -17.90 -15.90
N GLN A 241 14.21 -17.51 -15.27
CA GLN A 241 12.87 -17.91 -15.70
C GLN A 241 12.52 -17.35 -17.08
N ILE A 242 12.75 -16.03 -17.28
CA ILE A 242 12.52 -15.37 -18.57
C ILE A 242 13.33 -16.06 -19.68
N THR A 243 14.62 -16.33 -19.44
CA THR A 243 15.50 -17.02 -20.41
C THR A 243 14.99 -18.42 -20.78
N LYS A 244 14.34 -19.11 -19.84
CA LYS A 244 13.74 -20.44 -20.05
C LYS A 244 12.33 -20.39 -20.65
N GLY A 245 11.77 -19.20 -20.91
CA GLY A 245 10.40 -19.03 -21.39
C GLY A 245 9.34 -19.45 -20.36
N ARG A 246 9.67 -19.43 -19.07
CA ARG A 246 8.77 -19.81 -17.96
C ARG A 246 8.09 -18.59 -17.38
N ARG A 247 6.97 -18.82 -16.70
CA ARG A 247 6.19 -17.72 -16.10
C ARG A 247 6.85 -17.16 -14.85
N VAL A 248 6.74 -15.84 -14.72
CA VAL A 248 6.97 -15.09 -13.48
C VAL A 248 5.63 -14.43 -13.13
N LEU A 249 5.13 -14.64 -11.95
CA LEU A 249 3.81 -14.20 -11.46
C LEU A 249 3.98 -13.31 -10.23
#